data_05ebd37ef249a2fe838b93e1c6792e9e
#
_entry.id   05ebd37ef249a2fe838b93e1c6792e9e
#
_cell.length_a   1.000
_cell.length_b   1.000
_cell.length_c   1.000
_cell.angle_alpha   90.00
_cell.angle_beta   90.00
_cell.angle_gamma   90.00
#
_symmetry.space_group_name_H-M   'P 1'
#
loop_
_entity.id
_entity.type
_entity.pdbx_description
1 polymer ?
#
loop_
_entity_poly.entity_id
_entity_poly.type
_entity_poly.pdbx_seq_one_letter_code
_entity_poly.pdbx_strand_id
1 'polypeptide(L)'
;PDFQPESDVPATLSKFWVTDILKNKIGYKGIIITDGMGMGGVTKNYADDYAIIEAVKAGCDVIIQNYDIVGSINAIEDAVKNNEISIEQINSSALKILKMKENAGLHLNPFVDLDFMMKTIGIKEHKEQQTT
;
A
#
# COMPACT_ATOMS: atom_id res chain seq x y z
N PRO A 1 7.77 -6.17 27.11
CA PRO A 1 6.89 -5.03 26.95
C PRO A 1 5.75 -5.44 26.07
N ASP A 2 4.57 -5.27 26.60
CA ASP A 2 3.28 -5.78 26.16
C ASP A 2 2.72 -5.01 24.96
N PHE A 3 3.33 -5.18 23.78
CA PHE A 3 2.98 -4.48 22.55
C PHE A 3 2.40 -5.40 21.45
N GLN A 4 1.75 -6.50 21.83
CA GLN A 4 1.09 -7.37 20.84
C GLN A 4 -0.36 -7.67 21.24
N PRO A 5 -1.32 -6.80 20.90
CA PRO A 5 -2.72 -7.13 21.11
C PRO A 5 -3.24 -8.23 20.16
N GLU A 6 -2.53 -8.53 19.06
CA GLU A 6 -2.94 -9.50 18.03
C GLU A 6 -1.70 -10.22 17.49
N SER A 7 -1.19 -11.22 18.24
CA SER A 7 0.09 -11.87 17.92
C SER A 7 0.10 -12.63 16.57
N ASP A 8 -1.06 -13.00 16.04
CA ASP A 8 -1.19 -13.88 14.89
C ASP A 8 -1.70 -13.16 13.62
N VAL A 9 -2.03 -11.86 13.73
CA VAL A 9 -2.48 -11.05 12.58
C VAL A 9 -1.29 -10.35 11.95
N PRO A 10 -1.08 -10.47 10.63
CA PRO A 10 -0.06 -9.69 9.92
C PRO A 10 -0.23 -8.20 10.16
N ALA A 11 0.86 -7.47 10.40
CA ALA A 11 0.81 -6.03 10.68
C ALA A 11 0.03 -5.23 9.63
N THR A 12 0.10 -5.65 8.37
CA THR A 12 -0.64 -5.07 7.24
C THR A 12 -2.15 -5.14 7.40
N LEU A 13 -2.68 -6.18 8.09
CA LEU A 13 -4.10 -6.39 8.32
C LEU A 13 -4.56 -5.83 9.67
N SER A 14 -3.65 -5.34 10.50
CA SER A 14 -3.94 -4.87 11.85
C SER A 14 -4.17 -3.36 11.88
N LYS A 15 -5.39 -2.96 12.24
CA LYS A 15 -5.73 -1.56 12.48
C LYS A 15 -4.87 -0.95 13.58
N PHE A 16 -4.52 -1.74 14.58
CA PHE A 16 -3.64 -1.29 15.66
C PHE A 16 -2.29 -0.81 15.12
N TRP A 17 -1.62 -1.63 14.29
CA TRP A 17 -0.31 -1.25 13.77
C TRP A 17 -0.39 -0.13 12.73
N VAL A 18 -1.31 -0.23 11.78
CA VAL A 18 -1.40 0.71 10.66
C VAL A 18 -2.03 2.03 11.07
N THR A 19 -3.16 2.00 11.76
CA THR A 19 -3.89 3.22 12.12
C THR A 19 -3.45 3.77 13.47
N ASP A 20 -3.49 2.96 14.55
CA ASP A 20 -3.31 3.50 15.89
C ASP A 20 -1.84 3.85 16.16
N ILE A 21 -0.91 3.00 15.75
CA ILE A 21 0.51 3.27 15.94
C ILE A 21 1.06 4.16 14.83
N LEU A 22 1.02 3.72 13.57
CA LEU A 22 1.71 4.42 12.48
C LEU A 22 1.07 5.78 12.19
N LYS A 23 -0.25 5.83 11.96
CA LYS A 23 -0.94 7.10 11.62
C LYS A 23 -1.12 8.01 12.83
N ASN A 24 -1.62 7.47 13.95
CA ASN A 24 -2.03 8.30 15.08
C ASN A 24 -0.89 8.60 16.05
N LYS A 25 -0.17 7.58 16.54
CA LYS A 25 0.89 7.75 17.55
C LYS A 25 2.17 8.33 16.96
N ILE A 26 2.62 7.81 15.79
CA ILE A 26 3.83 8.30 15.09
C ILE A 26 3.52 9.54 14.25
N GLY A 27 2.28 9.72 13.82
CA GLY A 27 1.84 10.86 13.03
C GLY A 27 2.19 10.75 11.54
N TYR A 28 2.41 9.53 11.02
CA TYR A 28 2.73 9.33 9.62
C TYR A 28 1.58 9.78 8.69
N LYS A 29 1.89 10.64 7.72
CA LYS A 29 0.91 11.25 6.80
C LYS A 29 1.09 10.80 5.34
N GLY A 30 2.10 10.00 5.06
CA GLY A 30 2.38 9.50 3.71
C GLY A 30 1.41 8.40 3.28
N ILE A 31 1.68 7.85 2.08
CA ILE A 31 0.96 6.71 1.53
C ILE A 31 1.46 5.44 2.24
N ILE A 32 0.53 4.60 2.64
CA ILE A 32 0.81 3.28 3.21
C ILE A 32 0.47 2.22 2.17
N ILE A 33 1.48 1.43 1.81
CA ILE A 33 1.40 0.40 0.78
C ILE A 33 1.59 -0.95 1.47
N THR A 34 0.76 -1.94 1.12
CA THR A 34 0.96 -3.32 1.61
C THR A 34 2.19 -3.94 0.96
N ASP A 35 2.70 -5.00 1.55
CA ASP A 35 3.49 -5.99 0.81
C ASP A 35 2.59 -6.80 -0.14
N GLY A 36 3.15 -7.68 -0.95
CA GLY A 36 2.40 -8.52 -1.87
C GLY A 36 1.40 -9.42 -1.13
N MET A 37 0.10 -9.24 -1.39
CA MET A 37 -0.96 -9.99 -0.70
C MET A 37 -0.96 -11.49 -1.03
N GLY A 38 -0.29 -11.89 -2.11
CA GLY A 38 -0.08 -13.30 -2.47
C GLY A 38 1.00 -14.04 -1.65
N MET A 39 1.65 -13.39 -0.69
CA MET A 39 2.68 -14.01 0.13
C MET A 39 2.10 -15.00 1.14
N GLY A 40 2.82 -16.10 1.39
CA GLY A 40 2.37 -17.20 2.26
C GLY A 40 2.05 -16.81 3.70
N GLY A 41 2.52 -15.69 4.20
CA GLY A 41 2.15 -15.14 5.50
C GLY A 41 0.67 -14.68 5.56
N VAL A 42 0.11 -14.33 4.40
CA VAL A 42 -1.31 -13.93 4.26
C VAL A 42 -2.14 -15.10 3.76
N THR A 43 -1.79 -15.69 2.60
CA THR A 43 -2.61 -16.68 1.88
C THR A 43 -2.81 -18.00 2.61
N LYS A 44 -1.94 -18.36 3.56
CA LYS A 44 -2.10 -19.57 4.37
C LYS A 44 -3.24 -19.48 5.38
N ASN A 45 -3.55 -18.28 5.85
CA ASN A 45 -4.47 -18.08 6.96
C ASN A 45 -5.71 -17.28 6.59
N TYR A 46 -5.71 -16.61 5.45
CA TYR A 46 -6.78 -15.69 5.05
C TYR A 46 -7.17 -15.92 3.60
N ALA A 47 -8.47 -15.88 3.31
CA ALA A 47 -8.97 -15.81 1.94
C ALA A 47 -8.56 -14.46 1.32
N ASP A 48 -8.29 -14.45 0.01
CA ASP A 48 -7.75 -13.27 -0.68
C ASP A 48 -8.65 -12.03 -0.50
N ASP A 49 -9.95 -12.15 -0.73
CA ASP A 49 -10.90 -11.04 -0.59
C ASP A 49 -10.96 -10.52 0.85
N TYR A 50 -10.96 -11.40 1.82
CA TYR A 50 -10.96 -11.02 3.24
C TYR A 50 -9.70 -10.24 3.60
N ALA A 51 -8.52 -10.72 3.19
CA ALA A 51 -7.25 -10.06 3.49
C ALA A 51 -7.17 -8.65 2.86
N ILE A 52 -7.69 -8.49 1.64
CA ILE A 52 -7.72 -7.20 0.96
C ILE A 52 -8.64 -6.21 1.69
N ILE A 53 -9.84 -6.66 2.08
CA ILE A 53 -10.79 -5.83 2.84
C ILE A 53 -10.18 -5.42 4.18
N GLU A 54 -9.57 -6.34 4.91
CA GLU A 54 -8.94 -6.04 6.21
C GLU A 54 -7.73 -5.10 6.08
N ALA A 55 -6.91 -5.21 5.02
CA ALA A 55 -5.82 -4.28 4.77
C ALA A 55 -6.33 -2.85 4.52
N VAL A 56 -7.42 -2.70 3.75
CA VAL A 56 -8.05 -1.38 3.56
C VAL A 56 -8.63 -0.89 4.89
N LYS A 57 -9.36 -1.71 5.64
CA LYS A 57 -9.93 -1.36 6.96
C LYS A 57 -8.84 -1.01 7.98
N ALA A 58 -7.70 -1.68 7.93
CA ALA A 58 -6.53 -1.34 8.75
C ALA A 58 -5.98 0.05 8.43
N GLY A 59 -6.21 0.54 7.21
CA GLY A 59 -5.83 1.88 6.80
C GLY A 59 -4.72 1.95 5.74
N CYS A 60 -4.42 0.86 5.03
CA CYS A 60 -3.55 0.89 3.87
C CYS A 60 -4.20 1.70 2.74
N ASP A 61 -3.39 2.48 2.03
CA ASP A 61 -3.85 3.34 0.94
C ASP A 61 -3.69 2.66 -0.44
N VAL A 62 -2.73 1.74 -0.57
CA VAL A 62 -2.43 0.98 -1.80
C VAL A 62 -2.26 -0.49 -1.44
N ILE A 63 -2.90 -1.35 -2.20
CA ILE A 63 -2.81 -2.81 -2.05
C ILE A 63 -2.00 -3.38 -3.21
N ILE A 64 -0.93 -4.12 -2.91
CA ILE A 64 -0.19 -4.87 -3.92
C ILE A 64 -0.84 -6.24 -4.08
N GLN A 65 -1.64 -6.40 -5.14
CA GLN A 65 -2.33 -7.64 -5.46
C GLN A 65 -1.70 -8.30 -6.70
N ASN A 66 -1.42 -9.62 -6.61
CA ASN A 66 -0.67 -10.33 -7.63
C ASN A 66 -1.53 -11.22 -8.55
N TYR A 67 -2.79 -11.52 -8.19
CA TYR A 67 -3.58 -12.53 -8.90
C TYR A 67 -4.87 -11.97 -9.48
N ASP A 68 -5.91 -11.75 -8.69
CA ASP A 68 -7.23 -11.32 -9.16
C ASP A 68 -7.49 -9.84 -8.81
N ILE A 69 -7.06 -8.96 -9.69
CA ILE A 69 -7.26 -7.51 -9.51
C ILE A 69 -8.75 -7.14 -9.61
N VAL A 70 -9.47 -7.77 -10.55
CA VAL A 70 -10.89 -7.46 -10.77
C VAL A 70 -11.74 -7.93 -9.60
N GLY A 71 -11.51 -9.15 -9.11
CA GLY A 71 -12.17 -9.67 -7.90
C GLY A 71 -11.88 -8.79 -6.69
N SER A 72 -10.63 -8.35 -6.52
CA SER A 72 -10.23 -7.45 -5.43
C SER A 72 -10.96 -6.11 -5.46
N ILE A 73 -11.12 -5.51 -6.64
CA ILE A 73 -11.88 -4.26 -6.82
C ILE A 73 -13.35 -4.48 -6.46
N ASN A 74 -13.95 -5.58 -6.94
CA ASN A 74 -15.34 -5.91 -6.64
C ASN A 74 -15.56 -6.14 -5.14
N ALA A 75 -14.65 -6.86 -4.48
CA ALA A 75 -14.71 -7.10 -3.04
C ALA A 75 -14.68 -5.79 -2.23
N ILE A 76 -13.80 -4.85 -2.59
CA ILE A 76 -13.74 -3.53 -1.95
C ILE A 76 -15.03 -2.73 -2.23
N GLU A 77 -15.52 -2.75 -3.47
CA GLU A 77 -16.78 -2.06 -3.84
C GLU A 77 -17.97 -2.60 -3.03
N ASP A 78 -18.07 -3.91 -2.90
CA ASP A 78 -19.14 -4.53 -2.11
C ASP A 78 -19.00 -4.23 -0.61
N ALA A 79 -17.77 -4.22 -0.06
CA ALA A 79 -17.53 -3.80 1.31
C ALA A 79 -17.94 -2.32 1.55
N VAL A 80 -17.77 -1.44 0.56
CA VAL A 80 -18.26 -0.05 0.64
C VAL A 80 -19.79 -0.01 0.60
N LYS A 81 -20.44 -0.75 -0.31
CA LYS A 81 -21.91 -0.83 -0.39
C LYS A 81 -22.53 -1.36 0.91
N ASN A 82 -21.84 -2.30 1.57
CA ASN A 82 -22.27 -2.88 2.84
C ASN A 82 -21.91 -2.03 4.07
N ASN A 83 -21.31 -0.85 3.88
CA ASN A 83 -20.82 0.05 4.94
C ASN A 83 -19.74 -0.57 5.85
N GLU A 84 -19.00 -1.55 5.37
CA GLU A 84 -17.82 -2.11 6.05
C GLU A 84 -16.59 -1.19 5.90
N ILE A 85 -16.50 -0.52 4.75
CA ILE A 85 -15.48 0.51 4.45
C ILE A 85 -16.22 1.79 4.11
N SER A 86 -15.80 2.92 4.67
CA SER A 86 -16.42 4.22 4.33
C SER A 86 -15.91 4.74 2.99
N ILE A 87 -16.79 5.37 2.22
CA ILE A 87 -16.41 6.01 0.95
C ILE A 87 -15.40 7.14 1.17
N GLU A 88 -15.44 7.80 2.32
CA GLU A 88 -14.50 8.85 2.71
C GLU A 88 -13.09 8.30 2.85
N GLN A 89 -12.93 7.06 3.36
CA GLN A 89 -11.63 6.40 3.45
C GLN A 89 -11.08 6.13 2.05
N ILE A 90 -11.89 5.60 1.15
CA ILE A 90 -11.48 5.35 -0.26
C ILE A 90 -11.08 6.66 -0.93
N ASN A 91 -11.89 7.71 -0.79
CA ASN A 91 -11.61 9.02 -1.37
C ASN A 91 -10.33 9.65 -0.80
N SER A 92 -10.08 9.49 0.51
CA SER A 92 -8.86 9.97 1.15
C SER A 92 -7.61 9.28 0.59
N SER A 93 -7.65 7.97 0.43
CA SER A 93 -6.54 7.20 -0.15
C SER A 93 -6.30 7.55 -1.63
N ALA A 94 -7.37 7.66 -2.42
CA ALA A 94 -7.30 8.09 -3.82
C ALA A 94 -6.69 9.48 -3.95
N LEU A 95 -7.09 10.43 -3.10
CA LEU A 95 -6.54 11.79 -3.10
C LEU A 95 -5.04 11.82 -2.78
N LYS A 96 -4.56 11.01 -1.83
CA LYS A 96 -3.13 10.90 -1.53
C LYS A 96 -2.34 10.39 -2.75
N ILE A 97 -2.86 9.38 -3.44
CA ILE A 97 -2.23 8.80 -4.63
C ILE A 97 -2.18 9.84 -5.76
N LEU A 98 -3.28 10.56 -6.00
CA LEU A 98 -3.35 11.61 -7.01
C LEU A 98 -2.36 12.75 -6.71
N LYS A 99 -2.27 13.20 -5.47
CA LYS A 99 -1.29 14.21 -5.05
C LYS A 99 0.15 13.74 -5.23
N MET A 100 0.44 12.47 -4.94
CA MET A 100 1.77 11.91 -5.17
C MET A 100 2.11 11.92 -6.66
N LYS A 101 1.18 11.52 -7.52
CA LYS A 101 1.35 11.56 -9.00
C LYS A 101 1.53 12.98 -9.51
N GLU A 102 0.79 13.94 -8.96
CA GLU A 102 0.93 15.36 -9.28
C GLU A 102 2.31 15.89 -8.89
N ASN A 103 2.75 15.62 -7.65
CA ASN A 103 4.08 16.03 -7.17
C ASN A 103 5.23 15.40 -7.97
N ALA A 104 5.03 14.21 -8.51
CA ALA A 104 5.97 13.55 -9.42
C ALA A 104 5.90 14.09 -10.88
N GLY A 105 4.99 15.03 -11.16
CA GLY A 105 4.82 15.61 -12.50
C GLY A 105 4.18 14.69 -13.53
N LEU A 106 3.62 13.54 -13.11
CA LEU A 106 3.07 12.53 -14.02
C LEU A 106 1.86 13.02 -14.82
N HIS A 107 1.17 14.05 -14.35
CA HIS A 107 0.07 14.70 -15.07
C HIS A 107 0.56 15.58 -16.24
N LEU A 108 1.83 16.01 -16.22
CA LEU A 108 2.45 16.80 -17.27
C LEU A 108 3.22 15.92 -18.27
N ASN A 109 3.98 14.97 -17.75
CA ASN A 109 4.74 14.03 -18.56
C ASN A 109 4.80 12.64 -17.86
N PRO A 110 3.98 11.68 -18.29
CA PRO A 110 3.99 10.33 -17.70
C PRO A 110 5.11 9.44 -18.24
N PHE A 111 5.88 9.91 -19.22
CA PHE A 111 6.92 9.11 -19.87
C PHE A 111 8.29 9.37 -19.24
N VAL A 112 9.10 8.32 -19.22
CA VAL A 112 10.50 8.39 -18.80
C VAL A 112 11.32 8.99 -19.94
N ASP A 113 12.17 9.99 -19.63
CA ASP A 113 13.21 10.45 -20.53
C ASP A 113 14.33 9.40 -20.59
N LEU A 114 14.35 8.64 -21.69
CA LEU A 114 15.30 7.53 -21.87
C LEU A 114 16.75 8.05 -21.93
N ASP A 115 17.01 9.20 -22.51
CA ASP A 115 18.36 9.77 -22.61
C ASP A 115 18.88 10.19 -21.23
N PHE A 116 18.03 10.78 -20.42
CA PHE A 116 18.33 11.10 -19.03
C PHE A 116 18.54 9.84 -18.19
N MET A 117 17.66 8.85 -18.36
CA MET A 117 17.75 7.58 -17.65
C MET A 117 19.08 6.85 -17.94
N MET A 118 19.47 6.76 -19.21
CA MET A 118 20.74 6.12 -19.63
C MET A 118 21.98 6.82 -19.09
N LYS A 119 21.89 8.13 -18.85
CA LYS A 119 23.00 8.91 -18.26
C LYS A 119 23.04 8.85 -16.73
N THR A 120 21.95 8.40 -16.09
CA THR A 120 21.78 8.45 -14.63
C THR A 120 21.87 7.07 -14.00
N ILE A 121 21.28 6.05 -14.65
CA ILE A 121 21.22 4.68 -14.09
C ILE A 121 22.51 3.92 -14.42
N GLY A 122 23.09 3.27 -13.41
CA GLY A 122 24.27 2.42 -13.57
C GLY A 122 25.55 3.18 -13.86
N ILE A 123 25.60 4.46 -13.53
CA ILE A 123 26.85 5.24 -13.55
C ILE A 123 27.88 4.67 -12.58
N LYS A 124 29.14 5.09 -12.72
CA LYS A 124 30.26 4.53 -11.96
C LYS A 124 30.05 4.59 -10.44
N GLU A 125 29.52 5.72 -9.97
CA GLU A 125 29.20 5.95 -8.56
C GLU A 125 28.18 4.93 -8.01
N HIS A 126 27.18 4.55 -8.79
CA HIS A 126 26.21 3.54 -8.38
C HIS A 126 26.83 2.14 -8.27
N LYS A 127 27.81 1.83 -9.14
CA LYS A 127 28.51 0.53 -9.12
C LYS A 127 29.49 0.43 -7.94
N GLU A 128 30.11 1.53 -7.56
CA GLU A 128 31.03 1.60 -6.43
C GLU A 128 30.28 1.41 -5.09
N GLN A 129 29.03 1.88 -4.96
CA GLN A 129 28.19 1.66 -3.78
C GLN A 129 27.75 0.21 -3.58
N GLN A 130 27.75 -0.62 -4.62
CA GLN A 130 27.41 -2.05 -4.54
C GLN A 130 28.55 -2.93 -4.00
N THR A 131 29.75 -2.40 -3.92
CA THR A 131 30.96 -3.16 -3.54
C THR A 131 31.42 -2.88 -2.10
N THR A 132 30.64 -2.09 -1.34
CA THR A 132 30.86 -1.79 0.08
C THR A 132 29.87 -2.54 0.95
#